data_943fe1777521963cf166fe45a2dd4971
#
_entry.id   943fe1777521963cf166fe45a2dd4971
#
_cell.length_a   1.000
_cell.length_b   1.000
_cell.length_c   1.000
_cell.angle_alpha   90.00
_cell.angle_beta   90.00
_cell.angle_gamma   90.00
#
_symmetry.space_group_name_H-M   'P 1'
#
loop_
_entity.id
_entity.type
_entity.pdbx_description
1 polymer ?
#
loop_
_entity_poly.entity_id
_entity_poly.type
_entity_poly.pdbx_seq_one_letter_code
_entity_poly.pdbx_strand_id
1 'polypeptide(L)'
;AALALSKVYTFGPTFRAENSNTTRHLAEFWMIEPEISFADIKDDIDLGEDFLKYLINYALTTCKEDLQFLNDRAIKEESQLPKEKRNELSLLERMEMVVSHDFERITYTQAIEILLQSKPHKKKKFKYDVSWGVDLQSEHEKYLVEKHFKKPVVIVDYPASIKAFYMRQNDDGKTVAAMDILFPGIGEIVG
;
A
#
# COMPACT_ATOMS: atom_id res chain seq x y z
N ALA A 1 24.39 9.61 -2.93
CA ALA A 1 23.96 10.88 -2.30
C ALA A 1 23.79 10.72 -0.79
N ALA A 2 23.04 9.75 -0.31
CA ALA A 2 22.76 9.56 1.11
C ALA A 2 24.00 9.37 1.98
N LEU A 3 25.05 8.69 1.51
CA LEU A 3 26.33 8.55 2.25
C LEU A 3 27.03 9.88 2.56
N ALA A 4 26.81 10.91 1.76
CA ALA A 4 27.41 12.22 1.95
C ALA A 4 26.47 13.21 2.66
N LEU A 5 25.16 13.11 2.38
CA LEU A 5 24.14 14.08 2.81
C LEU A 5 23.20 13.55 3.90
N SER A 6 23.36 12.30 4.29
CA SER A 6 22.61 11.56 5.31
C SER A 6 21.15 11.32 4.94
N LYS A 7 20.38 12.35 4.65
CA LYS A 7 18.97 12.27 4.26
C LYS A 7 18.78 13.01 2.95
N VAL A 8 18.25 12.35 1.95
CA VAL A 8 17.97 12.92 0.64
C VAL A 8 16.65 12.41 0.11
N TYR A 9 16.10 13.07 -0.89
CA TYR A 9 14.98 12.54 -1.67
C TYR A 9 15.13 12.95 -3.12
N THR A 10 14.55 12.18 -4.01
CA THR A 10 14.27 12.58 -5.38
C THR A 10 12.78 12.76 -5.57
N PHE A 11 12.39 13.69 -6.42
CA PHE A 11 11.03 13.85 -6.90
C PHE A 11 11.09 14.16 -8.39
N GLY A 12 10.75 13.17 -9.20
CA GLY A 12 10.95 13.28 -10.63
C GLY A 12 10.17 12.27 -11.46
N PRO A 13 10.18 12.44 -12.79
CA PRO A 13 9.53 11.51 -13.69
C PRO A 13 10.27 10.17 -13.73
N THR A 14 9.49 9.11 -13.70
CA THR A 14 9.95 7.72 -13.80
C THR A 14 9.32 7.09 -15.03
N PHE A 15 10.12 6.32 -15.79
CA PHE A 15 9.69 5.66 -17.01
C PHE A 15 9.84 4.15 -16.87
N ARG A 16 8.80 3.41 -17.19
CA ARG A 16 8.80 1.94 -17.19
C ARG A 16 8.24 1.40 -18.50
N ALA A 17 9.02 0.56 -19.19
CA ALA A 17 8.60 -0.13 -20.41
C ALA A 17 7.98 -1.50 -20.07
N GLU A 18 6.96 -1.50 -19.23
CA GLU A 18 6.25 -2.70 -18.85
C GLU A 18 5.02 -2.91 -19.75
N ASN A 19 4.77 -4.16 -20.15
CA ASN A 19 3.54 -4.51 -20.84
C ASN A 19 2.39 -4.68 -19.81
N SER A 20 2.05 -3.60 -19.12
CA SER A 20 1.02 -3.56 -18.09
C SER A 20 -0.16 -2.72 -18.56
N ASN A 21 -1.36 -3.29 -18.54
CA ASN A 21 -2.59 -2.58 -18.87
C ASN A 21 -3.56 -2.67 -17.68
N THR A 22 -3.23 -1.96 -16.62
CA THR A 22 -4.05 -1.89 -15.40
C THR A 22 -4.29 -0.44 -15.02
N THR A 23 -5.24 -0.20 -14.13
CA THR A 23 -5.57 1.14 -13.62
C THR A 23 -4.48 1.77 -12.78
N ARG A 24 -3.46 0.99 -12.37
CA ARG A 24 -2.36 1.44 -11.50
C ARG A 24 -1.00 1.53 -12.20
N HIS A 25 -0.89 1.13 -13.47
CA HIS A 25 0.38 1.11 -14.20
C HIS A 25 0.35 2.11 -15.35
N LEU A 26 1.30 3.03 -15.31
CA LEU A 26 1.57 4.02 -16.34
C LEU A 26 3.00 3.85 -16.85
N ALA A 27 3.24 4.17 -18.12
CA ALA A 27 4.57 4.14 -18.70
C ALA A 27 5.45 5.33 -18.22
N GLU A 28 4.82 6.42 -17.80
CA GLU A 28 5.44 7.60 -17.20
C GLU A 28 4.63 8.02 -15.97
N PHE A 29 5.31 8.26 -14.86
CA PHE A 29 4.71 8.73 -13.62
C PHE A 29 5.79 9.41 -12.75
N TRP A 30 5.36 10.11 -11.72
CA TRP A 30 6.26 10.77 -10.79
C TRP A 30 6.39 9.96 -9.52
N MET A 31 7.62 9.84 -9.00
CA MET A 31 7.91 9.20 -7.73
C MET A 31 8.57 10.16 -6.77
N ILE A 32 8.26 10.00 -5.49
CA ILE A 32 9.03 10.58 -4.38
C ILE A 32 9.80 9.43 -3.75
N GLU A 33 11.13 9.53 -3.76
CA GLU A 33 12.03 8.44 -3.35
C GLU A 33 12.99 8.95 -2.27
N PRO A 34 12.62 8.89 -0.99
CA PRO A 34 13.50 9.24 0.12
C PRO A 34 14.55 8.16 0.35
N GLU A 35 15.77 8.60 0.71
CA GLU A 35 16.86 7.72 1.15
C GLU A 35 17.41 8.25 2.47
N ILE A 36 17.58 7.37 3.46
CA ILE A 36 18.08 7.71 4.79
C ILE A 36 19.27 6.82 5.15
N SER A 37 20.43 7.42 5.44
CA SER A 37 21.58 6.69 5.96
C SER A 37 21.36 6.30 7.43
N PHE A 38 21.92 5.16 7.83
CA PHE A 38 21.88 4.64 9.19
C PHE A 38 20.49 4.32 9.72
N ALA A 39 19.53 4.10 8.82
CA ALA A 39 18.15 3.70 9.10
C ALA A 39 17.98 2.20 8.85
N ASP A 40 17.04 1.60 9.53
CA ASP A 40 16.55 0.25 9.26
C ASP A 40 15.11 0.27 8.73
N ILE A 41 14.54 -0.91 8.50
CA ILE A 41 13.17 -1.02 7.97
C ILE A 41 12.12 -0.39 8.90
N LYS A 42 12.37 -0.34 10.20
CA LYS A 42 11.45 0.29 11.14
C LYS A 42 11.44 1.81 10.98
N ASP A 43 12.64 2.41 10.84
CA ASP A 43 12.76 3.85 10.58
C ASP A 43 12.09 4.24 9.27
N ASP A 44 12.20 3.39 8.25
CA ASP A 44 11.57 3.58 6.94
C ASP A 44 10.04 3.52 7.02
N ILE A 45 9.51 2.56 7.77
CA ILE A 45 8.06 2.46 8.03
C ILE A 45 7.55 3.69 8.76
N ASP A 46 8.25 4.13 9.82
CA ASP A 46 7.87 5.31 10.59
C ASP A 46 7.87 6.56 9.70
N LEU A 47 8.88 6.74 8.85
CA LEU A 47 8.92 7.81 7.87
C LEU A 47 7.77 7.72 6.86
N GLY A 48 7.52 6.54 6.31
CA GLY A 48 6.44 6.32 5.33
C GLY A 48 5.06 6.64 5.92
N GLU A 49 4.80 6.20 7.14
CA GLU A 49 3.55 6.49 7.86
C GLU A 49 3.37 7.99 8.12
N ASP A 50 4.39 8.65 8.67
CA ASP A 50 4.38 10.09 8.97
C ASP A 50 4.22 10.91 7.69
N PHE A 51 4.94 10.57 6.63
CA PHE A 51 4.88 11.25 5.35
C PHE A 51 3.47 11.17 4.73
N LEU A 52 2.88 9.99 4.69
CA LEU A 52 1.55 9.79 4.14
C LEU A 52 0.47 10.51 4.97
N LYS A 53 0.53 10.41 6.29
CA LYS A 53 -0.37 11.14 7.20
C LYS A 53 -0.23 12.66 7.01
N TYR A 54 0.99 13.16 6.88
CA TYR A 54 1.23 14.59 6.64
C TYR A 54 0.58 15.06 5.34
N LEU A 55 0.82 14.36 4.22
CA LEU A 55 0.27 14.75 2.91
C LEU A 55 -1.26 14.70 2.89
N ILE A 56 -1.85 13.65 3.45
CA ILE A 56 -3.30 13.51 3.50
C ILE A 56 -3.92 14.58 4.39
N ASN A 57 -3.34 14.85 5.56
CA ASN A 57 -3.82 15.90 6.45
C ASN A 57 -3.68 17.29 5.81
N TYR A 58 -2.58 17.54 5.10
CA TYR A 58 -2.41 18.78 4.34
C TYR A 58 -3.53 18.93 3.29
N ALA A 59 -3.82 17.90 2.52
CA ALA A 59 -4.88 17.93 1.52
C ALA A 59 -6.26 18.17 2.18
N LEU A 60 -6.59 17.44 3.25
CA LEU A 60 -7.84 17.58 3.99
C LEU A 60 -8.05 18.99 4.58
N THR A 61 -6.96 19.67 4.92
CA THR A 61 -7.04 21.03 5.52
C THR A 61 -6.99 22.13 4.48
N THR A 62 -6.18 21.98 3.44
CA THR A 62 -5.86 23.05 2.48
C THR A 62 -6.65 22.96 1.18
N CYS A 63 -7.01 21.74 0.73
CA CYS A 63 -7.66 21.49 -0.56
C CYS A 63 -9.13 21.04 -0.39
N LYS A 64 -9.85 21.62 0.57
CA LYS A 64 -11.21 21.18 0.95
C LYS A 64 -12.20 21.19 -0.20
N GLU A 65 -12.23 22.27 -0.97
CA GLU A 65 -13.18 22.41 -2.08
C GLU A 65 -12.92 21.40 -3.19
N ASP A 66 -11.64 21.20 -3.55
CA ASP A 66 -11.26 20.21 -4.56
C ASP A 66 -11.58 18.78 -4.09
N LEU A 67 -11.26 18.48 -2.83
CA LEU A 67 -11.58 17.18 -2.25
C LEU A 67 -13.09 16.92 -2.16
N GLN A 68 -13.87 17.90 -1.82
CA GLN A 68 -15.34 17.77 -1.81
C GLN A 68 -15.85 17.48 -3.23
N PHE A 69 -15.37 18.23 -4.22
CA PHE A 69 -15.73 17.99 -5.63
C PHE A 69 -15.38 16.58 -6.08
N LEU A 70 -14.15 16.11 -5.76
CA LEU A 70 -13.70 14.75 -6.10
C LEU A 70 -14.50 13.67 -5.37
N ASN A 71 -14.83 13.90 -4.09
CA ASN A 71 -15.65 13.00 -3.31
C ASN A 71 -17.08 12.85 -3.88
N ASP A 72 -17.72 13.95 -4.22
CA ASP A 72 -19.06 13.95 -4.80
C ASP A 72 -19.08 13.26 -6.17
N ARG A 73 -18.03 13.48 -6.96
CA ARG A 73 -17.84 12.79 -8.24
C ARG A 73 -17.66 11.29 -8.04
N ALA A 74 -16.80 10.88 -7.10
CA ALA A 74 -16.57 9.47 -6.79
C ALA A 74 -17.86 8.76 -6.33
N ILE A 75 -18.65 9.39 -5.45
CA ILE A 75 -19.95 8.87 -5.00
C ILE A 75 -20.91 8.69 -6.18
N LYS A 76 -20.96 9.67 -7.08
CA LYS A 76 -21.82 9.60 -8.28
C LYS A 76 -21.39 8.47 -9.21
N GLU A 77 -20.10 8.31 -9.49
CA GLU A 77 -19.56 7.24 -10.33
C GLU A 77 -19.82 5.86 -9.68
N GLU A 78 -19.55 5.71 -8.39
CA GLU A 78 -19.79 4.47 -7.65
C GLU A 78 -21.28 4.10 -7.58
N SER A 79 -22.18 5.07 -7.54
CA SER A 79 -23.63 4.81 -7.53
C SER A 79 -24.11 4.04 -8.75
N GLN A 80 -23.39 4.14 -9.88
CA GLN A 80 -23.66 3.44 -11.13
C GLN A 80 -23.12 1.99 -11.14
N LEU A 81 -22.27 1.63 -10.20
CA LEU A 81 -21.70 0.30 -10.08
C LEU A 81 -22.64 -0.66 -9.32
N PRO A 82 -22.59 -1.98 -9.60
CA PRO A 82 -23.22 -2.97 -8.76
C PRO A 82 -22.79 -2.83 -7.29
N LYS A 83 -23.72 -3.06 -6.36
CA LYS A 83 -23.49 -2.84 -4.91
C LYS A 83 -22.23 -3.55 -4.39
N GLU A 84 -21.91 -4.72 -4.92
CA GLU A 84 -20.75 -5.52 -4.52
C GLU A 84 -19.41 -4.91 -4.97
N LYS A 85 -19.44 -3.96 -5.91
CA LYS A 85 -18.24 -3.29 -6.44
C LYS A 85 -18.02 -1.89 -5.85
N ARG A 86 -18.96 -1.40 -5.03
CA ARG A 86 -18.85 -0.08 -4.39
C ARG A 86 -17.92 -0.16 -3.19
N ASN A 87 -17.17 0.90 -2.95
CA ASN A 87 -16.41 1.03 -1.72
C ASN A 87 -17.39 1.24 -0.55
N GLU A 88 -17.03 0.74 0.63
CA GLU A 88 -17.85 0.93 1.85
C GLU A 88 -17.74 2.35 2.40
N LEU A 89 -16.59 3.00 2.18
CA LEU A 89 -16.28 4.35 2.62
C LEU A 89 -16.08 5.27 1.42
N SER A 90 -16.58 6.50 1.53
CA SER A 90 -16.31 7.56 0.57
C SER A 90 -14.83 7.94 0.52
N LEU A 91 -14.42 8.76 -0.44
CA LEU A 91 -13.04 9.25 -0.55
C LEU A 91 -12.60 9.97 0.73
N LEU A 92 -13.39 10.90 1.24
CA LEU A 92 -13.07 11.67 2.44
C LEU A 92 -12.99 10.77 3.68
N GLU A 93 -13.95 9.87 3.88
CA GLU A 93 -13.91 8.92 5.00
C GLU A 93 -12.68 8.01 4.98
N ARG A 94 -12.22 7.60 3.79
CA ARG A 94 -10.97 6.83 3.66
C ARG A 94 -9.74 7.66 4.03
N MET A 95 -9.69 8.92 3.59
CA MET A 95 -8.59 9.83 3.93
C MET A 95 -8.56 10.12 5.44
N GLU A 96 -9.69 10.39 6.05
CA GLU A 96 -9.82 10.59 7.50
C GLU A 96 -9.43 9.36 8.29
N MET A 97 -9.81 8.17 7.83
CA MET A 97 -9.41 6.90 8.45
C MET A 97 -7.89 6.73 8.45
N VAL A 98 -7.21 7.07 7.36
CA VAL A 98 -5.74 6.97 7.28
C VAL A 98 -5.06 7.88 8.28
N VAL A 99 -5.53 9.12 8.43
CA VAL A 99 -4.92 10.11 9.35
C VAL A 99 -5.20 9.76 10.82
N SER A 100 -6.38 9.20 11.12
CA SER A 100 -6.85 8.97 12.49
C SER A 100 -6.38 7.67 13.13
N HIS A 101 -5.79 6.75 12.35
CA HIS A 101 -5.36 5.44 12.85
C HIS A 101 -3.85 5.25 12.68
N ASP A 102 -3.24 4.51 13.61
CA ASP A 102 -1.91 3.95 13.40
C ASP A 102 -2.00 2.81 12.38
N PHE A 103 -0.98 2.71 11.53
CA PHE A 103 -0.92 1.67 10.52
C PHE A 103 -0.65 0.31 11.20
N GLU A 104 -1.40 -0.71 10.80
CA GLU A 104 -1.15 -2.06 11.27
C GLU A 104 0.12 -2.61 10.63
N ARG A 105 1.03 -3.18 11.43
CA ARG A 105 2.31 -3.71 10.95
C ARG A 105 2.30 -5.22 11.12
N ILE A 106 2.38 -5.94 10.01
CA ILE A 106 2.38 -7.40 9.98
C ILE A 106 3.48 -7.92 9.07
N THR A 107 3.94 -9.15 9.32
CA THR A 107 4.83 -9.82 8.38
C THR A 107 4.05 -10.40 7.20
N TYR A 108 4.72 -10.63 6.09
CA TYR A 108 4.14 -11.35 4.95
C TYR A 108 3.61 -12.73 5.37
N THR A 109 4.32 -13.43 6.25
CA THR A 109 3.87 -14.74 6.77
C THR A 109 2.53 -14.62 7.50
N GLN A 110 2.38 -13.62 8.37
CA GLN A 110 1.11 -13.36 9.06
C GLN A 110 0.00 -12.98 8.07
N ALA A 111 0.32 -12.18 7.05
CA ALA A 111 -0.66 -11.84 6.01
C ALA A 111 -1.18 -13.10 5.29
N ILE A 112 -0.30 -14.01 4.91
CA ILE A 112 -0.69 -15.30 4.30
C ILE A 112 -1.54 -16.13 5.25
N GLU A 113 -1.19 -16.25 6.53
CA GLU A 113 -1.97 -17.00 7.52
C GLU A 113 -3.39 -16.43 7.67
N ILE A 114 -3.52 -15.10 7.75
CA ILE A 114 -4.83 -14.41 7.80
C ILE A 114 -5.65 -14.73 6.54
N LEU A 115 -5.03 -14.65 5.36
CA LEU A 115 -5.71 -14.93 4.10
C LEU A 115 -6.18 -16.39 4.01
N LEU A 116 -5.35 -17.36 4.38
CA LEU A 116 -5.69 -18.79 4.40
C LEU A 116 -6.86 -19.09 5.36
N GLN A 117 -6.94 -18.40 6.49
CA GLN A 117 -8.02 -18.56 7.45
C GLN A 117 -9.29 -17.81 7.06
N SER A 118 -9.24 -16.95 6.08
CA SER A 118 -10.34 -16.08 5.68
C SER A 118 -11.55 -16.82 5.11
N LYS A 119 -12.74 -16.22 5.26
CA LYS A 119 -13.97 -16.76 4.65
C LYS A 119 -13.90 -16.80 3.12
N PRO A 120 -13.35 -15.79 2.41
CA PRO A 120 -13.17 -15.84 0.96
C PRO A 120 -12.31 -17.03 0.51
N HIS A 121 -11.17 -17.28 1.17
CA HIS A 121 -10.31 -18.41 0.84
C HIS A 121 -11.04 -19.76 1.04
N LYS A 122 -11.64 -19.98 2.22
CA LYS A 122 -12.39 -21.21 2.53
C LYS A 122 -13.54 -21.47 1.55
N LYS A 123 -14.14 -20.43 1.01
CA LYS A 123 -15.22 -20.52 0.01
C LYS A 123 -14.73 -20.48 -1.45
N LYS A 124 -13.41 -20.54 -1.68
CA LYS A 124 -12.78 -20.47 -3.03
C LYS A 124 -13.26 -19.25 -3.83
N LYS A 125 -13.37 -18.09 -3.19
CA LYS A 125 -13.81 -16.84 -3.82
C LYS A 125 -12.66 -15.98 -4.34
N PHE A 126 -11.43 -16.21 -3.87
CA PHE A 126 -10.26 -15.57 -4.45
C PHE A 126 -10.00 -16.14 -5.84
N LYS A 127 -9.68 -15.27 -6.78
CA LYS A 127 -9.33 -15.63 -8.15
C LYS A 127 -7.90 -16.22 -8.20
N TYR A 128 -7.03 -15.72 -7.34
CA TYR A 128 -5.63 -16.12 -7.27
C TYR A 128 -5.37 -16.96 -6.01
N ASP A 129 -4.44 -17.91 -6.15
CA ASP A 129 -4.08 -18.79 -5.05
C ASP A 129 -3.36 -18.03 -3.93
N VAL A 130 -3.60 -18.47 -2.70
CA VAL A 130 -2.91 -17.97 -1.51
C VAL A 130 -1.98 -19.04 -1.00
N SER A 131 -0.68 -18.80 -1.12
CA SER A 131 0.35 -19.66 -0.55
C SER A 131 1.59 -18.85 -0.20
N TRP A 132 2.43 -19.35 0.70
CA TRP A 132 3.66 -18.67 1.05
C TRP A 132 4.65 -18.67 -0.14
N GLY A 133 5.23 -17.52 -0.45
CA GLY A 133 6.17 -17.36 -1.57
C GLY A 133 5.55 -16.89 -2.88
N VAL A 134 4.25 -16.55 -2.91
CA VAL A 134 3.60 -15.93 -4.07
C VAL A 134 3.36 -14.43 -3.84
N ASP A 135 3.35 -13.65 -4.92
CA ASP A 135 2.99 -12.23 -4.82
C ASP A 135 1.53 -12.05 -4.38
N LEU A 136 1.33 -11.15 -3.43
CA LEU A 136 -0.01 -10.73 -3.04
C LEU A 136 -0.68 -10.01 -4.21
N GLN A 137 -1.90 -10.39 -4.50
CA GLN A 137 -2.71 -9.77 -5.55
C GLN A 137 -3.65 -8.73 -4.95
N SER A 138 -4.11 -7.78 -5.75
CA SER A 138 -4.99 -6.68 -5.29
C SER A 138 -6.21 -7.14 -4.49
N GLU A 139 -6.75 -8.32 -4.76
CA GLU A 139 -7.86 -8.88 -3.97
C GLU A 139 -7.44 -9.32 -2.56
N HIS A 140 -6.20 -9.78 -2.40
CA HIS A 140 -5.61 -10.16 -1.11
C HIS A 140 -5.34 -8.90 -0.27
N GLU A 141 -4.69 -7.90 -0.86
CA GLU A 141 -4.43 -6.59 -0.25
C GLU A 141 -5.73 -5.93 0.22
N LYS A 142 -6.71 -5.87 -0.68
CA LYS A 142 -8.04 -5.30 -0.39
C LYS A 142 -8.72 -6.02 0.77
N TYR A 143 -8.63 -7.35 0.83
CA TYR A 143 -9.20 -8.10 1.95
C TYR A 143 -8.52 -7.74 3.26
N LEU A 144 -7.19 -7.67 3.30
CA LEU A 144 -6.45 -7.32 4.52
C LEU A 144 -6.83 -5.93 5.03
N VAL A 145 -6.80 -4.93 4.16
CA VAL A 145 -7.03 -3.53 4.53
C VAL A 145 -8.50 -3.24 4.84
N GLU A 146 -9.42 -3.67 3.97
CA GLU A 146 -10.82 -3.23 4.06
C GLU A 146 -11.72 -4.16 4.87
N LYS A 147 -11.40 -5.44 4.95
CA LYS A 147 -12.26 -6.44 5.58
C LYS A 147 -11.71 -6.97 6.90
N HIS A 148 -10.40 -7.19 6.98
CA HIS A 148 -9.78 -7.76 8.17
C HIS A 148 -9.40 -6.67 9.18
N PHE A 149 -8.48 -5.79 8.84
CA PHE A 149 -7.97 -4.75 9.75
C PHE A 149 -8.81 -3.48 9.76
N LYS A 150 -9.42 -3.11 8.64
CA LYS A 150 -10.21 -1.89 8.43
C LYS A 150 -9.41 -0.61 8.73
N LYS A 151 -8.14 -0.61 8.38
CA LYS A 151 -7.18 0.48 8.51
C LYS A 151 -5.99 0.24 7.57
N PRO A 152 -5.10 1.22 7.35
CA PRO A 152 -3.89 0.99 6.57
C PRO A 152 -3.03 -0.12 7.17
N VAL A 153 -2.38 -0.89 6.30
CA VAL A 153 -1.56 -2.04 6.69
C VAL A 153 -0.18 -1.92 6.07
N VAL A 154 0.85 -2.12 6.87
CA VAL A 154 2.24 -2.27 6.43
C VAL A 154 2.58 -3.75 6.47
N ILE A 155 2.97 -4.30 5.34
CA ILE A 155 3.44 -5.68 5.24
C ILE A 155 4.96 -5.66 5.10
N VAL A 156 5.65 -6.43 5.92
CA VAL A 156 7.11 -6.53 5.96
C VAL A 156 7.59 -7.97 5.80
N ASP A 157 8.90 -8.14 5.68
CA ASP A 157 9.57 -9.45 5.65
C ASP A 157 9.05 -10.37 4.55
N TYR A 158 9.10 -9.84 3.33
CA TYR A 158 8.70 -10.58 2.13
C TYR A 158 9.67 -11.71 1.81
N PRO A 159 9.22 -12.82 1.19
CA PRO A 159 10.10 -13.86 0.70
C PRO A 159 11.15 -13.32 -0.27
N ALA A 160 12.43 -13.68 -0.06
CA ALA A 160 13.52 -13.25 -0.93
C ALA A 160 13.33 -13.64 -2.40
N SER A 161 12.61 -14.76 -2.65
CA SER A 161 12.37 -15.29 -3.99
C SER A 161 11.47 -14.41 -4.87
N ILE A 162 10.66 -13.51 -4.29
CA ILE A 162 9.70 -12.66 -5.00
C ILE A 162 10.06 -11.17 -4.97
N LYS A 163 11.17 -10.81 -4.34
CA LYS A 163 11.65 -9.43 -4.28
C LYS A 163 13.01 -9.30 -4.98
N ALA A 164 13.44 -8.07 -5.22
CA ALA A 164 14.67 -7.78 -5.94
C ALA A 164 15.91 -8.28 -5.19
N PHE A 165 16.91 -8.79 -5.93
CA PHE A 165 18.12 -9.42 -5.38
C PHE A 165 18.98 -8.50 -4.50
N TYR A 166 18.84 -7.19 -4.65
CA TYR A 166 19.62 -6.19 -3.89
C TYR A 166 18.99 -5.81 -2.54
N MET A 167 17.81 -6.32 -2.22
CA MET A 167 17.19 -6.06 -0.92
C MET A 167 17.94 -6.79 0.20
N ARG A 168 18.05 -6.12 1.35
CA ARG A 168 18.73 -6.66 2.52
C ARG A 168 18.04 -7.92 2.99
N GLN A 169 18.80 -9.04 3.01
CA GLN A 169 18.32 -10.31 3.52
C GLN A 169 18.24 -10.28 5.05
N ASN A 170 17.17 -10.82 5.60
CA ASN A 170 16.99 -11.01 7.03
C ASN A 170 17.80 -12.21 7.54
N ASP A 171 18.01 -12.29 8.85
CA ASP A 171 18.84 -13.33 9.49
C ASP A 171 18.25 -14.75 9.34
N ASP A 172 16.98 -14.87 9.00
CA ASP A 172 16.31 -16.14 8.71
C ASP A 172 16.75 -16.80 7.39
N GLY A 173 17.48 -16.05 6.54
CA GLY A 173 17.95 -16.49 5.23
C GLY A 173 16.84 -16.79 4.21
N LYS A 174 15.60 -16.40 4.48
CA LYS A 174 14.41 -16.67 3.64
C LYS A 174 13.66 -15.41 3.25
N THR A 175 13.70 -14.40 4.10
CA THR A 175 12.97 -13.13 3.89
C THR A 175 13.92 -11.97 3.70
N VAL A 176 13.40 -10.86 3.19
CA VAL A 176 14.12 -9.60 3.00
C VAL A 176 13.42 -8.48 3.75
N ALA A 177 14.21 -7.49 4.19
CA ALA A 177 13.74 -6.27 4.83
C ALA A 177 13.10 -5.34 3.76
N ALA A 178 11.97 -5.75 3.25
CA ALA A 178 11.13 -4.98 2.32
C ALA A 178 9.80 -4.69 2.99
N MET A 179 9.16 -3.58 2.59
CA MET A 179 7.82 -3.23 3.04
C MET A 179 6.94 -2.82 1.87
N ASP A 180 5.64 -3.05 2.02
CA ASP A 180 4.61 -2.44 1.21
C ASP A 180 3.58 -1.79 2.14
N ILE A 181 3.21 -0.54 1.89
CA ILE A 181 2.15 0.15 2.63
C ILE A 181 0.87 0.10 1.81
N LEU A 182 -0.16 -0.50 2.38
CA LEU A 182 -1.45 -0.74 1.72
C LEU A 182 -2.54 0.19 2.24
N PHE A 183 -3.27 0.83 1.32
CA PHE A 183 -4.37 1.73 1.64
C PHE A 183 -5.72 1.19 1.17
N PRO A 184 -6.82 1.56 1.87
CA PRO A 184 -8.17 1.18 1.46
C PRO A 184 -8.55 1.80 0.11
N GLY A 185 -9.08 0.98 -0.79
CA GLY A 185 -9.51 1.39 -2.14
C GLY A 185 -8.39 1.56 -3.17
N ILE A 186 -7.12 1.53 -2.73
CA ILE A 186 -5.95 1.71 -3.61
C ILE A 186 -5.11 0.43 -3.66
N GLY A 187 -4.83 -0.21 -2.52
CA GLY A 187 -3.82 -1.24 -2.35
C GLY A 187 -2.46 -0.61 -2.05
N GLU A 188 -1.39 -1.15 -2.58
CA GLU A 188 -0.03 -0.63 -2.39
C GLU A 188 0.10 0.83 -2.85
N ILE A 189 0.61 1.69 -1.95
CA ILE A 189 0.89 3.10 -2.20
C ILE A 189 2.37 3.44 -1.99
N VAL A 190 3.07 2.67 -1.19
CA VAL A 190 4.52 2.72 -1.00
C VAL A 190 5.05 1.30 -0.98
N GLY A 191 6.17 1.08 -1.65
CA GLY A 191 6.89 -0.18 -1.69
C GLY A 191 8.36 0.02 -1.99
#